data_c836cbf4af5188df7c4ac5bfd87a3b9b
#
_entry.id   c836cbf4af5188df7c4ac5bfd87a3b9b
#
_cell.length_a   1.000
_cell.length_b   1.000
_cell.length_c   1.000
_cell.angle_alpha   90.00
_cell.angle_beta   90.00
_cell.angle_gamma   90.00
#
_symmetry.space_group_name_H-M   'P 1'
#
loop_
_entity.id
_entity.type
_entity.pdbx_description
1 polymer ?
#
loop_
_entity_poly.entity_id
_entity_poly.type
_entity_poly.pdbx_seq_one_letter_code
_entity_poly.pdbx_strand_id
1 'polypeptide(L)'
;YEICACLVGSEMCIRDRAPARTSEKLAYNKVNVPRGGEYQLTLSDGSKVQLNSMSSIRFPVQFAQDCRLVELEGEAYFEVSKTGQPFIVQTKGMKIEVLGTTFNISAYANEEYQTTLVSGSVKVQTENGSNRILKPSEQACITPGSNQINVRNVDTAFYTSWIHGKINFKDQRLDDIMKTLARWYDMDVVYENEATKELRFGCYVNRYNEITPLVKLLEQTGRVTVTVEGKTIKIFTNH
;
A
#
# COMPACT_ATOMS: atom_id res chain seq x y z
N TYR A 1 29.15 -69.28 -51.46
CA TYR A 1 27.75 -69.60 -51.35
C TYR A 1 27.10 -68.79 -50.30
N GLU A 2 26.10 -68.14 -50.75
CA GLU A 2 24.92 -67.57 -50.13
C GLU A 2 25.01 -66.32 -49.27
N ILE A 3 24.43 -65.40 -49.87
CA ILE A 3 23.98 -64.08 -49.49
C ILE A 3 22.89 -64.22 -48.47
N CYS A 4 22.97 -63.48 -47.40
CA CYS A 4 21.82 -63.14 -46.66
C CYS A 4 21.89 -61.67 -46.29
N ALA A 5 21.13 -60.88 -47.02
CA ALA A 5 20.86 -59.47 -46.71
C ALA A 5 19.84 -59.41 -45.58
N CYS A 6 20.23 -58.78 -44.47
CA CYS A 6 19.28 -58.33 -43.45
C CYS A 6 19.28 -56.82 -43.43
N LEU A 7 18.29 -56.26 -44.08
CA LEU A 7 17.82 -54.89 -43.87
C LEU A 7 17.17 -54.82 -42.49
N VAL A 8 17.85 -54.21 -41.56
CA VAL A 8 17.22 -53.77 -40.31
C VAL A 8 16.99 -52.28 -40.42
N GLY A 9 15.75 -51.93 -40.63
CA GLY A 9 15.30 -50.54 -40.59
C GLY A 9 15.53 -49.98 -39.20
N SER A 10 16.36 -48.95 -39.12
CA SER A 10 16.46 -48.10 -37.89
C SER A 10 15.22 -47.24 -37.81
N GLU A 11 14.22 -47.66 -37.08
CA GLU A 11 13.21 -46.75 -36.59
C GLU A 11 13.84 -45.73 -35.67
N MET A 12 14.09 -44.56 -36.23
CA MET A 12 14.51 -43.39 -35.49
C MET A 12 13.31 -42.92 -34.67
N CYS A 13 13.15 -43.46 -33.45
CA CYS A 13 12.20 -42.92 -32.47
C CYS A 13 12.62 -41.50 -32.14
N ILE A 14 12.06 -40.54 -32.84
CA ILE A 14 12.00 -39.14 -32.42
C ILE A 14 11.16 -39.14 -31.15
N ARG A 15 11.79 -39.31 -29.99
CA ARG A 15 11.16 -38.95 -28.72
C ARG A 15 11.02 -37.44 -28.73
N ASP A 16 9.82 -37.01 -29.07
CA ASP A 16 9.36 -35.66 -28.82
C ASP A 16 9.47 -35.42 -27.30
N ARG A 17 10.62 -34.85 -26.90
CA ARG A 17 10.76 -34.32 -25.55
C ARG A 17 9.87 -33.10 -25.54
N ALA A 18 8.67 -33.27 -25.02
CA ALA A 18 7.91 -32.12 -24.51
C ALA A 18 8.88 -31.24 -23.72
N PRO A 19 9.00 -29.97 -24.02
CA PRO A 19 9.89 -29.08 -23.27
C PRO A 19 9.49 -29.20 -21.81
N ALA A 20 10.42 -29.69 -20.98
CA ALA A 20 10.25 -29.63 -19.55
C ALA A 20 9.92 -28.16 -19.25
N ARG A 21 8.73 -27.91 -18.68
CA ARG A 21 8.40 -26.60 -18.11
C ARG A 21 9.47 -26.34 -17.06
N THR A 22 10.54 -25.71 -17.46
CA THR A 22 11.46 -25.08 -16.52
C THR A 22 10.60 -24.11 -15.73
N SER A 23 10.46 -24.35 -14.46
CA SER A 23 9.95 -23.38 -13.50
C SER A 23 10.89 -22.18 -13.62
N GLU A 24 10.58 -21.25 -14.52
CA GLU A 24 11.27 -19.97 -14.59
C GLU A 24 11.11 -19.35 -13.19
N LYS A 25 12.22 -19.23 -12.49
CA LYS A 25 12.25 -18.50 -11.23
C LYS A 25 11.83 -17.07 -11.56
N LEU A 26 10.62 -16.71 -11.21
CA LEU A 26 10.11 -15.35 -11.38
C LEU A 26 11.11 -14.39 -10.71
N ALA A 27 11.71 -13.52 -11.51
CA ALA A 27 12.53 -12.44 -10.98
C ALA A 27 11.61 -11.38 -10.37
N TYR A 28 11.96 -10.88 -9.20
CA TYR A 28 11.20 -9.88 -8.48
C TYR A 28 11.98 -8.58 -8.36
N ASN A 29 11.27 -7.48 -8.49
CA ASN A 29 11.72 -6.15 -8.10
C ASN A 29 11.19 -5.82 -6.71
N LYS A 30 11.96 -5.07 -5.93
CA LYS A 30 11.52 -4.45 -4.68
C LYS A 30 11.87 -2.97 -4.72
N VAL A 31 10.88 -2.11 -4.47
CA VAL A 31 11.04 -0.68 -4.31
C VAL A 31 10.78 -0.34 -2.85
N ASN A 32 11.72 0.35 -2.21
CA ASN A 32 11.59 0.86 -0.85
C ASN A 32 11.63 2.37 -0.90
N VAL A 33 10.62 3.02 -0.33
CA VAL A 33 10.52 4.47 -0.19
C VAL A 33 10.86 4.85 1.25
N PRO A 34 11.92 5.65 1.47
CA PRO A 34 12.30 6.07 2.83
C PRO A 34 11.30 7.11 3.39
N ARG A 35 11.53 7.54 4.63
CA ARG A 35 10.89 8.74 5.19
C ARG A 35 11.15 9.94 4.29
N GLY A 36 10.21 10.85 4.18
CA GLY A 36 10.28 12.03 3.31
C GLY A 36 10.13 11.74 1.81
N GLY A 37 10.29 10.47 1.39
CA GLY A 37 10.21 10.07 -0.01
C GLY A 37 8.78 9.80 -0.49
N GLU A 38 8.64 9.80 -1.80
CA GLU A 38 7.50 9.26 -2.55
C GLU A 38 8.03 8.68 -3.86
N TYR A 39 7.32 7.73 -4.43
CA TYR A 39 7.75 7.11 -5.67
C TYR A 39 6.58 6.67 -6.52
N GLN A 40 6.65 6.91 -7.83
CA GLN A 40 5.65 6.47 -8.79
C GLN A 40 6.29 5.48 -9.76
N LEU A 41 5.59 4.39 -10.05
CA LEU A 41 6.03 3.37 -11.01
C LEU A 41 4.87 2.87 -11.85
N THR A 42 5.20 2.34 -13.01
CA THR A 42 4.27 1.61 -13.87
C THR A 42 4.71 0.15 -13.93
N LEU A 43 3.78 -0.75 -13.64
CA LEU A 43 3.98 -2.20 -13.67
C LEU A 43 3.93 -2.72 -15.11
N SER A 44 4.35 -3.98 -15.33
CA SER A 44 4.42 -4.61 -16.65
C SER A 44 3.05 -4.75 -17.35
N ASP A 45 1.95 -4.71 -16.60
CA ASP A 45 0.57 -4.73 -17.11
C ASP A 45 -0.01 -3.34 -17.42
N GLY A 46 0.81 -2.28 -17.25
CA GLY A 46 0.40 -0.88 -17.41
C GLY A 46 -0.30 -0.28 -16.19
N SER A 47 -0.46 -1.03 -15.09
CA SER A 47 -0.99 -0.48 -13.83
C SER A 47 -0.02 0.52 -13.24
N LYS A 48 -0.56 1.65 -12.74
CA LYS A 48 0.23 2.70 -12.07
C LYS A 48 0.11 2.55 -10.57
N VAL A 49 1.24 2.70 -9.89
CA VAL A 49 1.32 2.66 -8.43
C VAL A 49 2.09 3.88 -7.95
N GLN A 50 1.52 4.59 -6.99
CA GLN A 50 2.22 5.65 -6.27
C GLN A 50 2.40 5.20 -4.83
N LEU A 51 3.65 5.21 -4.36
CA LEU A 51 4.05 4.82 -3.00
C LEU A 51 4.25 6.05 -2.15
N ASN A 52 3.69 6.05 -0.95
CA ASN A 52 3.91 7.08 0.05
C ASN A 52 5.18 6.81 0.87
N SER A 53 5.54 7.74 1.76
CA SER A 53 6.71 7.62 2.65
C SER A 53 6.65 6.36 3.51
N MET A 54 7.82 5.76 3.78
CA MET A 54 7.96 4.51 4.55
C MET A 54 7.17 3.34 3.97
N SER A 55 7.08 3.25 2.64
CA SER A 55 6.35 2.17 1.98
C SER A 55 7.28 1.33 1.13
N SER A 56 6.95 0.06 0.98
CA SER A 56 7.66 -0.83 0.06
C SER A 56 6.69 -1.68 -0.74
N ILE A 57 7.03 -1.92 -2.00
CA ILE A 57 6.30 -2.82 -2.88
C ILE A 57 7.27 -3.84 -3.48
N ARG A 58 6.84 -5.12 -3.49
CA ARG A 58 7.53 -6.21 -4.17
C ARG A 58 6.62 -6.78 -5.26
N PHE A 59 7.13 -6.90 -6.47
CA PHE A 59 6.36 -7.36 -7.62
C PHE A 59 7.26 -8.12 -8.61
N PRO A 60 6.73 -9.08 -9.39
CA PRO A 60 7.49 -9.78 -10.40
C PRO A 60 7.81 -8.86 -11.58
N VAL A 61 8.93 -9.10 -12.27
CA VAL A 61 9.30 -8.38 -13.50
C VAL A 61 8.21 -8.55 -14.58
N GLN A 62 7.65 -9.76 -14.66
CA GLN A 62 6.50 -10.08 -15.49
C GLN A 62 5.47 -10.84 -14.65
N PHE A 63 4.20 -10.49 -14.78
CA PHE A 63 3.13 -11.20 -14.10
C PHE A 63 2.90 -12.58 -14.70
N ALA A 64 2.47 -13.51 -13.85
CA ALA A 64 2.03 -14.83 -14.27
C ALA A 64 0.72 -14.72 -15.11
N GLN A 65 0.38 -15.80 -15.82
CA GLN A 65 -0.81 -15.80 -16.69
C GLN A 65 -2.13 -15.87 -15.92
N ASP A 66 -2.12 -16.34 -14.69
CA ASP A 66 -3.29 -16.58 -13.85
C ASP A 66 -3.65 -15.41 -12.94
N CYS A 67 -2.64 -14.69 -12.41
CA CYS A 67 -2.86 -13.54 -11.53
C CYS A 67 -1.69 -12.55 -11.54
N ARG A 68 -1.99 -11.33 -11.12
CA ARG A 68 -1.04 -10.22 -10.97
C ARG A 68 -0.83 -9.93 -9.49
N LEU A 69 0.12 -10.64 -8.85
CA LEU A 69 0.38 -10.53 -7.42
C LEU A 69 1.46 -9.49 -7.13
N VAL A 70 1.20 -8.60 -6.18
CA VAL A 70 2.16 -7.67 -5.57
C VAL A 70 2.06 -7.74 -4.06
N GLU A 71 3.16 -7.49 -3.37
CA GLU A 71 3.23 -7.42 -1.91
C GLU A 71 3.48 -5.96 -1.51
N LEU A 72 2.69 -5.45 -0.56
CA LEU A 72 2.77 -4.06 -0.09
C LEU A 72 2.96 -4.00 1.42
N GLU A 73 3.88 -3.13 1.84
CA GLU A 73 4.00 -2.63 3.22
C GLU A 73 3.91 -1.10 3.17
N GLY A 74 3.15 -0.48 4.08
CA GLY A 74 2.93 0.96 4.10
C GLY A 74 1.73 1.39 3.25
N GLU A 75 1.82 2.52 2.55
CA GLU A 75 0.71 3.12 1.82
C GLU A 75 1.00 3.26 0.34
N ALA A 76 0.01 2.87 -0.46
CA ALA A 76 0.07 3.01 -1.91
C ALA A 76 -1.30 3.31 -2.53
N TYR A 77 -1.28 4.13 -3.57
CA TYR A 77 -2.40 4.38 -4.45
C TYR A 77 -2.22 3.60 -5.74
N PHE A 78 -3.27 2.92 -6.16
CA PHE A 78 -3.27 2.05 -7.34
C PHE A 78 -4.27 2.52 -8.38
N GLU A 79 -3.82 2.60 -9.63
CA GLU A 79 -4.67 2.68 -10.81
C GLU A 79 -4.44 1.40 -11.62
N VAL A 80 -5.26 0.38 -11.37
CA VAL A 80 -5.08 -0.95 -11.96
C VAL A 80 -5.70 -1.04 -13.34
N SER A 81 -4.90 -1.50 -14.31
CA SER A 81 -5.33 -1.73 -15.70
C SER A 81 -6.33 -2.88 -15.81
N LYS A 82 -7.34 -2.71 -16.67
CA LYS A 82 -8.34 -3.76 -16.96
C LYS A 82 -7.78 -4.74 -17.98
N THR A 83 -7.27 -5.87 -17.51
CA THR A 83 -6.71 -6.94 -18.36
C THR A 83 -7.54 -8.22 -18.36
N GLY A 84 -8.58 -8.29 -17.50
CA GLY A 84 -9.37 -9.50 -17.28
C GLY A 84 -8.79 -10.47 -16.26
N GLN A 85 -7.49 -10.37 -15.94
CA GLN A 85 -6.84 -11.16 -14.89
C GLN A 85 -6.97 -10.47 -13.55
N PRO A 86 -7.15 -11.20 -12.42
CA PRO A 86 -7.19 -10.61 -11.09
C PRO A 86 -5.83 -9.98 -10.73
N PHE A 87 -5.90 -8.75 -10.18
CA PHE A 87 -4.78 -8.07 -9.55
C PHE A 87 -4.91 -8.19 -8.05
N ILE A 88 -3.87 -8.69 -7.40
CA ILE A 88 -3.88 -9.03 -6.00
C ILE A 88 -2.81 -8.22 -5.29
N VAL A 89 -3.22 -7.46 -4.26
CA VAL A 89 -2.28 -6.81 -3.33
C VAL A 89 -2.30 -7.60 -2.03
N GLN A 90 -1.17 -8.19 -1.68
CA GLN A 90 -0.96 -8.86 -0.41
C GLN A 90 -0.30 -7.91 0.58
N THR A 91 -0.88 -7.74 1.75
CA THR A 91 -0.28 -7.06 2.90
C THR A 91 -0.19 -8.01 4.09
N LYS A 92 0.38 -7.58 5.20
CA LYS A 92 0.53 -8.39 6.41
C LYS A 92 -0.81 -8.82 7.03
N GLY A 93 -1.87 -8.05 6.90
CA GLY A 93 -3.16 -8.32 7.57
C GLY A 93 -4.34 -8.47 6.64
N MET A 94 -4.16 -8.25 5.32
CA MET A 94 -5.25 -8.33 4.37
C MET A 94 -4.76 -8.64 2.96
N LYS A 95 -5.64 -9.26 2.19
CA LYS A 95 -5.52 -9.50 0.76
C LYS A 95 -6.60 -8.69 0.03
N ILE A 96 -6.18 -7.95 -0.97
CA ILE A 96 -7.06 -7.12 -1.80
C ILE A 96 -7.05 -7.68 -3.22
N GLU A 97 -8.23 -7.92 -3.79
CA GLU A 97 -8.40 -8.46 -5.14
C GLU A 97 -9.27 -7.54 -5.98
N VAL A 98 -8.79 -7.18 -7.17
CA VAL A 98 -9.47 -6.29 -8.11
C VAL A 98 -9.27 -6.76 -9.55
N LEU A 99 -10.09 -6.26 -10.50
CA LEU A 99 -9.97 -6.55 -11.93
C LEU A 99 -9.55 -5.34 -12.77
N GLY A 100 -9.76 -4.13 -12.25
CA GLY A 100 -9.46 -2.87 -12.95
C GLY A 100 -10.12 -1.72 -12.19
N THR A 101 -9.41 -1.17 -11.22
CA THR A 101 -9.96 -0.42 -10.10
C THR A 101 -8.97 0.64 -9.65
N THR A 102 -9.47 1.76 -9.17
CA THR A 102 -8.69 2.81 -8.55
C THR A 102 -8.96 2.84 -7.04
N PHE A 103 -7.92 2.69 -6.23
CA PHE A 103 -8.06 2.57 -4.77
C PHE A 103 -6.77 2.94 -4.04
N ASN A 104 -6.91 3.28 -2.76
CA ASN A 104 -5.80 3.52 -1.84
C ASN A 104 -5.75 2.43 -0.78
N ILE A 105 -4.55 1.97 -0.44
CA ILE A 105 -4.29 1.07 0.69
C ILE A 105 -3.34 1.78 1.64
N SER A 106 -3.69 1.79 2.94
CA SER A 106 -2.78 2.13 4.03
C SER A 106 -2.65 0.91 4.94
N ALA A 107 -1.46 0.32 4.98
CA ALA A 107 -1.13 -0.91 5.71
C ALA A 107 0.21 -0.77 6.46
N TYR A 108 0.37 0.33 7.21
CA TYR A 108 1.52 0.53 8.08
C TYR A 108 1.46 -0.41 9.29
N ALA A 109 2.62 -0.86 9.74
CA ALA A 109 2.71 -1.71 10.92
C ALA A 109 2.16 -0.98 12.17
N ASN A 110 1.36 -1.68 12.98
CA ASN A 110 0.74 -1.18 14.21
C ASN A 110 -0.28 -0.03 14.00
N GLU A 111 -0.73 0.20 12.78
CA GLU A 111 -1.82 1.12 12.47
C GLU A 111 -3.04 0.34 11.93
N GLU A 112 -4.21 0.95 11.93
CA GLU A 112 -5.40 0.38 11.31
C GLU A 112 -5.17 0.20 9.81
N TYR A 113 -5.36 -1.02 9.30
CA TYR A 113 -5.29 -1.28 7.86
C TYR A 113 -6.54 -0.75 7.19
N GLN A 114 -6.34 0.04 6.15
CA GLN A 114 -7.43 0.73 5.45
C GLN A 114 -7.32 0.48 3.95
N THR A 115 -8.46 0.19 3.32
CA THR A 115 -8.59 0.14 1.87
C THR A 115 -9.73 1.04 1.45
N THR A 116 -9.44 2.11 0.72
CA THR A 116 -10.41 3.12 0.27
C THR A 116 -10.64 2.97 -1.23
N LEU A 117 -11.88 2.72 -1.63
CA LEU A 117 -12.23 2.55 -3.03
C LEU A 117 -12.66 3.87 -3.67
N VAL A 118 -11.95 4.27 -4.73
CA VAL A 118 -12.27 5.46 -5.54
C VAL A 118 -13.20 5.10 -6.70
N SER A 119 -12.85 4.09 -7.49
CA SER A 119 -13.68 3.65 -8.61
C SER A 119 -13.49 2.17 -8.90
N GLY A 120 -14.54 1.51 -9.39
CA GLY A 120 -14.56 0.07 -9.69
C GLY A 120 -15.13 -0.78 -8.55
N SER A 121 -14.50 -1.90 -8.23
CA SER A 121 -14.88 -2.82 -7.15
C SER A 121 -13.64 -3.45 -6.53
N VAL A 122 -13.64 -3.56 -5.22
CA VAL A 122 -12.54 -4.15 -4.44
C VAL A 122 -13.09 -5.24 -3.54
N LYS A 123 -12.50 -6.43 -3.60
CA LYS A 123 -12.72 -7.48 -2.61
C LYS A 123 -11.58 -7.45 -1.60
N VAL A 124 -11.90 -7.16 -0.35
CA VAL A 124 -10.99 -7.20 0.80
C VAL A 124 -11.19 -8.50 1.55
N GLN A 125 -10.11 -9.19 1.88
CA GLN A 125 -10.12 -10.45 2.61
C GLN A 125 -9.08 -10.41 3.73
N THR A 126 -9.46 -10.88 4.92
CA THR A 126 -8.56 -11.08 6.07
C THR A 126 -7.88 -12.46 6.02
N GLU A 127 -6.85 -12.66 6.82
CA GLU A 127 -6.10 -13.92 6.87
C GLU A 127 -6.98 -15.13 7.23
N ASN A 128 -8.01 -14.94 8.04
CA ASN A 128 -8.96 -16.02 8.41
C ASN A 128 -10.08 -16.28 7.38
N GLY A 129 -10.04 -15.61 6.23
CA GLY A 129 -10.98 -15.81 5.13
C GLY A 129 -12.26 -14.95 5.18
N SER A 130 -12.46 -14.11 6.21
CA SER A 130 -13.54 -13.12 6.19
C SER A 130 -13.35 -12.17 5.02
N ASN A 131 -14.41 -11.84 4.29
CA ASN A 131 -14.30 -10.97 3.13
C ASN A 131 -15.44 -9.95 3.02
N ARG A 132 -15.20 -8.85 2.31
CA ARG A 132 -16.16 -7.81 1.94
C ARG A 132 -15.85 -7.30 0.54
N ILE A 133 -16.90 -6.94 -0.18
CA ILE A 133 -16.80 -6.26 -1.47
C ILE A 133 -17.18 -4.80 -1.24
N LEU A 134 -16.28 -3.89 -1.59
CA LEU A 134 -16.48 -2.45 -1.48
C LEU A 134 -17.09 -1.89 -2.74
N LYS A 135 -17.91 -0.85 -2.57
CA LYS A 135 -18.41 0.05 -3.60
C LYS A 135 -17.63 1.38 -3.57
N PRO A 136 -17.64 2.17 -4.65
CA PRO A 136 -17.04 3.50 -4.65
C PRO A 136 -17.48 4.33 -3.44
N SER A 137 -16.53 5.09 -2.85
CA SER A 137 -16.68 5.86 -1.62
C SER A 137 -16.82 5.01 -0.34
N GLU A 138 -16.61 3.70 -0.39
CA GLU A 138 -16.50 2.88 0.80
C GLU A 138 -15.03 2.64 1.17
N GLN A 139 -14.80 2.53 2.48
CA GLN A 139 -13.52 2.19 3.07
C GLN A 139 -13.69 0.98 3.99
N ALA A 140 -12.86 -0.03 3.78
CA ALA A 140 -12.69 -1.14 4.73
C ALA A 140 -11.59 -0.79 5.73
N CYS A 141 -11.87 -1.02 7.01
CA CYS A 141 -10.96 -0.82 8.14
C CYS A 141 -10.80 -2.13 8.89
N ILE A 142 -9.54 -2.50 9.18
CA ILE A 142 -9.17 -3.72 9.92
C ILE A 142 -8.16 -3.33 11.00
N THR A 143 -8.54 -3.50 12.26
CA THR A 143 -7.62 -3.32 13.39
C THR A 143 -6.59 -4.46 13.40
N PRO A 144 -5.28 -4.18 13.58
CA PRO A 144 -4.26 -5.21 13.70
C PRO A 144 -4.61 -6.29 14.73
N GLY A 145 -4.51 -7.56 14.33
CA GLY A 145 -4.90 -8.69 15.17
C GLY A 145 -6.41 -8.99 15.20
N SER A 146 -7.25 -8.15 14.59
CA SER A 146 -8.68 -8.40 14.39
C SER A 146 -8.93 -9.02 13.02
N ASN A 147 -9.92 -9.91 12.96
CA ASN A 147 -10.41 -10.46 11.69
C ASN A 147 -11.71 -9.80 11.22
N GLN A 148 -12.16 -8.77 11.93
CA GLN A 148 -13.37 -8.04 11.59
C GLN A 148 -13.06 -6.94 10.57
N ILE A 149 -13.82 -6.93 9.47
CA ILE A 149 -13.78 -5.89 8.46
C ILE A 149 -14.93 -4.92 8.74
N ASN A 150 -14.60 -3.71 9.17
CA ASN A 150 -15.56 -2.62 9.33
C ASN A 150 -15.60 -1.81 8.03
N VAL A 151 -16.80 -1.58 7.49
CA VAL A 151 -16.97 -0.80 6.26
C VAL A 151 -17.70 0.49 6.60
N ARG A 152 -17.17 1.61 6.11
CA ARG A 152 -17.78 2.95 6.28
C ARG A 152 -17.77 3.73 4.97
N ASN A 153 -18.75 4.63 4.80
CA ASN A 153 -18.73 5.59 3.70
C ASN A 153 -17.80 6.76 4.04
N VAL A 154 -16.98 7.14 3.09
CA VAL A 154 -15.96 8.18 3.27
C VAL A 154 -15.90 9.11 2.05
N ASP A 155 -15.43 10.33 2.28
CA ASP A 155 -14.95 11.17 1.19
C ASP A 155 -13.54 10.68 0.80
N THR A 156 -13.43 10.07 -0.36
CA THR A 156 -12.17 9.51 -0.85
C THR A 156 -11.06 10.53 -0.98
N ALA A 157 -11.39 11.81 -1.20
CA ALA A 157 -10.42 12.88 -1.31
C ALA A 157 -9.55 13.04 -0.05
N PHE A 158 -10.08 12.73 1.14
CA PHE A 158 -9.28 12.75 2.37
C PHE A 158 -8.17 11.68 2.38
N TYR A 159 -8.43 10.54 1.78
CA TYR A 159 -7.52 9.38 1.79
C TYR A 159 -6.62 9.31 0.57
N THR A 160 -6.87 10.15 -0.44
CA THR A 160 -6.10 10.17 -1.69
C THR A 160 -5.44 11.51 -1.98
N SER A 161 -5.69 12.56 -1.18
CA SER A 161 -5.12 13.89 -1.38
C SER A 161 -3.58 13.91 -1.35
N TRP A 162 -2.98 12.94 -0.66
CA TRP A 162 -1.55 12.81 -0.55
C TRP A 162 -0.83 12.58 -1.91
N ILE A 163 -1.51 11.98 -2.91
CA ILE A 163 -0.96 11.80 -4.27
C ILE A 163 -0.69 13.13 -4.97
N HIS A 164 -1.29 14.21 -4.48
CA HIS A 164 -1.06 15.60 -4.94
C HIS A 164 -0.26 16.42 -3.93
N GLY A 165 0.46 15.76 -3.01
CA GLY A 165 1.23 16.42 -1.97
C GLY A 165 0.40 17.18 -0.93
N LYS A 166 -0.89 16.85 -0.80
CA LYS A 166 -1.81 17.53 0.12
C LYS A 166 -2.26 16.57 1.20
N ILE A 167 -2.36 17.06 2.45
CA ILE A 167 -3.03 16.32 3.54
C ILE A 167 -4.19 17.15 4.03
N ASN A 168 -5.30 16.49 4.22
CA ASN A 168 -6.47 17.06 4.83
C ASN A 168 -6.85 16.21 6.04
N PHE A 169 -6.68 16.74 7.24
CA PHE A 169 -7.11 16.10 8.47
C PHE A 169 -8.42 16.75 8.92
N LYS A 170 -9.41 15.94 9.24
CA LYS A 170 -10.68 16.39 9.77
C LYS A 170 -11.01 15.60 11.03
N ASP A 171 -10.96 16.28 12.19
CA ASP A 171 -11.23 15.67 13.49
C ASP A 171 -10.42 14.36 13.73
N GLN A 172 -9.13 14.40 13.40
CA GLN A 172 -8.21 13.27 13.59
C GLN A 172 -7.49 13.37 14.92
N ARG A 173 -7.15 12.22 15.51
CA ARG A 173 -6.30 12.16 16.70
C ARG A 173 -4.93 12.75 16.38
N LEU A 174 -4.37 13.49 17.34
CA LEU A 174 -3.03 14.10 17.19
C LEU A 174 -1.95 13.04 16.87
N ASP A 175 -2.05 11.87 17.49
CA ASP A 175 -1.14 10.76 17.24
C ASP A 175 -1.14 10.33 15.76
N ASP A 176 -2.32 10.21 15.13
CA ASP A 176 -2.44 9.80 13.73
C ASP A 176 -1.94 10.89 12.78
N ILE A 177 -2.21 12.17 13.11
CA ILE A 177 -1.66 13.33 12.39
C ILE A 177 -0.13 13.31 12.47
N MET A 178 0.42 13.19 13.66
CA MET A 178 1.87 13.26 13.88
C MET A 178 2.61 12.06 13.29
N LYS A 179 2.03 10.86 13.29
CA LYS A 179 2.60 9.70 12.58
C LYS A 179 2.74 9.98 11.08
N THR A 180 1.74 10.58 10.46
CA THR A 180 1.80 10.94 9.04
C THR A 180 2.84 12.01 8.77
N LEU A 181 2.89 13.05 9.59
CA LEU A 181 3.88 14.13 9.47
C LEU A 181 5.31 13.63 9.73
N ALA A 182 5.51 12.76 10.72
CA ALA A 182 6.78 12.14 11.02
C ALA A 182 7.34 11.37 9.81
N ARG A 183 6.47 10.63 9.11
CA ARG A 183 6.84 9.95 7.87
C ARG A 183 7.17 10.93 6.74
N TRP A 184 6.41 12.00 6.60
CA TRP A 184 6.55 12.94 5.48
C TRP A 184 7.74 13.88 5.62
N TYR A 185 8.06 14.29 6.84
CA TYR A 185 9.13 15.25 7.12
C TYR A 185 10.41 14.61 7.70
N ASP A 186 10.45 13.26 7.74
CA ASP A 186 11.57 12.50 8.33
C ASP A 186 11.90 12.97 9.74
N MET A 187 10.87 13.02 10.60
CA MET A 187 10.97 13.49 11.97
C MET A 187 10.52 12.43 12.97
N ASP A 188 11.03 12.50 14.18
CA ASP A 188 10.58 11.71 15.31
C ASP A 188 9.64 12.54 16.19
N VAL A 189 8.66 11.89 16.82
CA VAL A 189 7.67 12.57 17.67
C VAL A 189 7.76 12.01 19.09
N VAL A 190 7.85 12.91 20.06
CA VAL A 190 7.88 12.60 21.48
C VAL A 190 6.74 13.35 22.16
N TYR A 191 5.92 12.63 22.92
CA TYR A 191 4.86 13.20 23.74
C TYR A 191 5.29 13.20 25.20
N GLU A 192 5.11 14.33 25.88
CA GLU A 192 5.33 14.41 27.32
C GLU A 192 4.25 13.65 28.09
N ASN A 193 3.00 13.70 27.57
CA ASN A 193 1.84 13.03 28.16
C ASN A 193 1.10 12.19 27.12
N GLU A 194 0.82 10.93 27.44
CA GLU A 194 0.07 10.03 26.57
C GLU A 194 -1.35 10.53 26.23
N ALA A 195 -2.00 11.26 27.17
CA ALA A 195 -3.33 11.85 26.93
C ALA A 195 -3.33 12.86 25.77
N THR A 196 -2.20 13.50 25.47
CA THR A 196 -2.04 14.45 24.36
C THR A 196 -2.31 13.80 23.01
N LYS A 197 -2.02 12.51 22.87
CA LYS A 197 -2.26 11.72 21.65
C LYS A 197 -3.74 11.66 21.25
N GLU A 198 -4.64 11.75 22.24
CA GLU A 198 -6.08 11.64 22.01
C GLU A 198 -6.74 12.96 21.58
N LEU A 199 -6.02 14.08 21.69
CA LEU A 199 -6.53 15.37 21.23
C LEU A 199 -6.84 15.33 19.74
N ARG A 200 -7.94 15.94 19.35
CA ARG A 200 -8.39 15.94 17.96
C ARG A 200 -8.21 17.29 17.31
N PHE A 201 -7.70 17.26 16.08
CA PHE A 201 -7.43 18.44 15.27
C PHE A 201 -7.90 18.25 13.84
N GLY A 202 -8.16 19.38 13.18
CA GLY A 202 -8.36 19.45 11.74
C GLY A 202 -7.38 20.44 11.15
N CYS A 203 -6.67 20.07 10.09
CA CYS A 203 -5.78 20.96 9.39
C CYS A 203 -5.58 20.55 7.93
N TYR A 204 -5.18 21.52 7.11
CA TYR A 204 -4.77 21.30 5.75
C TYR A 204 -3.28 21.59 5.61
N VAL A 205 -2.54 20.67 5.03
CA VAL A 205 -1.09 20.75 4.89
C VAL A 205 -0.70 20.49 3.44
N ASN A 206 0.28 21.26 2.97
CA ASN A 206 0.98 20.95 1.73
C ASN A 206 2.31 20.31 2.11
N ARG A 207 2.57 19.10 1.64
CA ARG A 207 3.76 18.30 1.91
C ARG A 207 5.07 19.01 1.56
N TYR A 208 5.05 19.84 0.52
CA TYR A 208 6.25 20.51 0.02
C TYR A 208 6.57 21.81 0.75
N ASN A 209 5.73 22.23 1.70
CA ASN A 209 6.01 23.33 2.59
C ASN A 209 6.83 22.85 3.79
N GLU A 210 7.49 23.79 4.45
CA GLU A 210 8.14 23.52 5.73
C GLU A 210 7.12 23.11 6.81
N ILE A 211 7.53 22.32 7.79
CA ILE A 211 6.66 21.87 8.90
C ILE A 211 6.33 23.00 9.88
N THR A 212 7.16 24.03 9.97
CA THR A 212 7.04 25.11 10.94
C THR A 212 5.67 25.82 10.95
N PRO A 213 5.06 26.15 9.78
CA PRO A 213 3.73 26.75 9.79
C PRO A 213 2.66 25.83 10.40
N LEU A 214 2.77 24.52 10.20
CA LEU A 214 1.84 23.56 10.77
C LEU A 214 1.98 23.46 12.29
N VAL A 215 3.21 23.39 12.77
CA VAL A 215 3.51 23.40 14.22
C VAL A 215 2.88 24.63 14.87
N LYS A 216 3.08 25.82 14.30
CA LYS A 216 2.44 27.05 14.79
C LYS A 216 0.90 26.99 14.77
N LEU A 217 0.32 26.37 13.77
CA LEU A 217 -1.14 26.20 13.69
C LEU A 217 -1.65 25.33 14.86
N LEU A 218 -0.96 24.26 15.20
CA LEU A 218 -1.32 23.41 16.34
C LEU A 218 -1.20 24.19 17.67
N GLU A 219 -0.15 24.98 17.86
CA GLU A 219 0.04 25.83 19.05
C GLU A 219 -1.02 26.93 19.18
N GLN A 220 -1.43 27.53 18.05
CA GLN A 220 -2.48 28.58 18.05
C GLN A 220 -3.83 28.10 18.59
N THR A 221 -4.07 26.80 18.64
CA THR A 221 -5.27 26.24 19.29
C THR A 221 -5.28 26.42 20.81
N GLY A 222 -4.11 26.75 21.40
CA GLY A 222 -3.93 26.87 22.84
C GLY A 222 -3.96 25.55 23.61
N ARG A 223 -4.11 24.42 22.93
CA ARG A 223 -4.26 23.09 23.56
C ARG A 223 -2.94 22.36 23.73
N VAL A 224 -1.96 22.67 22.92
CA VAL A 224 -0.63 22.05 22.90
C VAL A 224 0.46 23.09 22.68
N THR A 225 1.64 22.85 23.24
CA THR A 225 2.89 23.52 22.89
C THR A 225 3.75 22.51 22.15
N VAL A 226 4.40 22.94 21.06
CA VAL A 226 5.18 22.07 20.20
C VAL A 226 6.57 22.67 20.00
N THR A 227 7.63 21.95 20.34
CA THR A 227 9.01 22.38 20.08
C THR A 227 9.65 21.46 19.04
N VAL A 228 10.45 22.04 18.17
CA VAL A 228 11.20 21.30 17.14
C VAL A 228 12.68 21.44 17.41
N GLU A 229 13.35 20.33 17.72
CA GLU A 229 14.77 20.24 17.98
C GLU A 229 15.43 19.27 17.00
N GLY A 230 16.10 19.80 15.98
CA GLY A 230 16.67 19.00 14.92
C GLY A 230 15.58 18.19 14.18
N LYS A 231 15.64 16.86 14.29
CA LYS A 231 14.62 15.93 13.70
C LYS A 231 13.56 15.48 14.72
N THR A 232 13.48 16.09 15.88
CA THR A 232 12.54 15.67 16.92
C THR A 232 11.50 16.75 17.19
N ILE A 233 10.24 16.36 17.15
CA ILE A 233 9.08 17.18 17.55
C ILE A 233 8.68 16.74 18.94
N LYS A 234 8.73 17.64 19.90
CA LYS A 234 8.26 17.42 21.28
C LYS A 234 6.91 18.11 21.48
N ILE A 235 5.95 17.40 22.03
CA ILE A 235 4.58 17.89 22.20
C ILE A 235 4.21 17.85 23.69
N PHE A 236 3.77 19.00 24.19
CA PHE A 236 3.36 19.23 25.57
C PHE A 236 1.87 19.61 25.60
N THR A 237 1.14 19.17 26.60
CA THR A 237 -0.25 19.57 26.81
C THR A 237 -0.29 20.89 27.60
N ASN A 238 -1.02 21.87 27.10
CA ASN A 238 -1.34 23.09 27.87
C ASN A 238 -2.48 22.79 28.84
N HIS A 239 -2.32 23.20 30.09
CA HIS A 239 -3.30 23.08 31.16
C HIS A 239 -4.26 24.27 31.19
#